data_964f6b62ec0c4a71cc69777162377bae
#
_entry.id   964f6b62ec0c4a71cc69777162377bae
#
_cell.length_a   1.000
_cell.length_b   1.000
_cell.length_c   1.000
_cell.angle_alpha   90.00
_cell.angle_beta   90.00
_cell.angle_gamma   90.00
#
_symmetry.space_group_name_H-M   'P 1'
#
loop_
_entity.id
_entity.type
_entity.pdbx_description
1 polymer ?
#
loop_
_entity_poly.entity_id
_entity_poly.type
_entity_poly.pdbx_seq_one_letter_code
_entity_poly.pdbx_strand_id
1 'polypeptide(L)'
;MAMQIAVPDLGVEQAEVIELLVPAGSTVKKDQPIALLESDKASLELPATDDGVLVSWSVTVVSVVKVGDPLVLMELHGVQDSAVPASLVVSASVNVEQAQPVGAVLPPMAIPDEATSPAATYHAGPAVRRLARELGADLTLVVGSGPRGRILKDDLHAWVKQRLTQPATAAPVGGDMTGIFSDLPPEPDYSKWGKVDLMLRSRIQRKSAENLARSALIVPQVTQFDLADITDLEAFRLSLRDSFKKDGLSLTMTVLVAKAVAYLLREMPLFNSSLSRDGESLVIKDYINLGIAVDTPHGLLVPVLAHADRLSLTEMASQLAELSEQARTGKLPPAAMQGATFTISSLGGVGGTAFTPLVNWPEVGILGLSKASQQPVWDGKAFVPRLMLPLSLSYDHRVVDGAKAAKFTTRLALLLSDIRRLLV
;
A
#
# COMPACT_ATOMS: atom_id res chain seq x y z
N MET A 1 6.38 -30.72 -37.63
CA MET A 1 6.44 -31.84 -36.66
C MET A 1 6.14 -31.28 -35.30
N ALA A 2 5.20 -31.88 -34.55
CA ALA A 2 4.92 -31.45 -33.19
C ALA A 2 6.02 -31.94 -32.25
N MET A 3 6.64 -31.03 -31.53
CA MET A 3 7.65 -31.29 -30.51
C MET A 3 7.12 -30.87 -29.15
N GLN A 4 7.33 -31.72 -28.14
CA GLN A 4 6.95 -31.44 -26.77
C GLN A 4 8.15 -30.83 -26.03
N ILE A 5 7.99 -29.62 -25.49
CA ILE A 5 9.00 -29.00 -24.65
C ILE A 5 8.72 -29.41 -23.22
N ALA A 6 9.74 -29.98 -22.56
CA ALA A 6 9.71 -30.37 -21.17
C ALA A 6 10.46 -29.33 -20.31
N VAL A 7 10.17 -29.31 -19.00
CA VAL A 7 10.87 -28.48 -18.02
C VAL A 7 12.34 -28.83 -18.02
N PRO A 8 13.26 -27.89 -18.31
CA PRO A 8 14.70 -28.13 -18.24
C PRO A 8 15.16 -28.30 -16.79
N ASP A 9 16.40 -28.72 -16.60
CA ASP A 9 17.00 -28.76 -15.28
C ASP A 9 17.22 -27.32 -14.75
N LEU A 10 16.40 -26.93 -13.80
CA LEU A 10 16.41 -25.62 -13.18
C LEU A 10 17.27 -25.56 -11.91
N GLY A 11 17.98 -26.67 -11.56
CA GLY A 11 18.76 -26.78 -10.33
C GLY A 11 17.90 -26.88 -9.06
N VAL A 12 16.58 -27.13 -9.22
CA VAL A 12 15.60 -27.30 -8.14
C VAL A 12 14.69 -28.49 -8.47
N GLU A 13 14.19 -29.18 -7.44
CA GLU A 13 13.36 -30.39 -7.62
C GLU A 13 11.97 -30.09 -8.19
N GLN A 14 11.44 -28.87 -7.94
CA GLN A 14 10.13 -28.43 -8.42
C GLN A 14 10.07 -26.91 -8.54
N ALA A 15 9.22 -26.44 -9.45
CA ALA A 15 8.93 -25.01 -9.65
C ALA A 15 7.43 -24.82 -9.91
N GLU A 16 6.89 -23.64 -9.58
CA GLU A 16 5.50 -23.26 -9.82
C GLU A 16 5.40 -22.37 -11.08
N VAL A 17 4.41 -22.60 -11.92
CA VAL A 17 4.15 -21.78 -13.11
C VAL A 17 3.40 -20.52 -12.68
N ILE A 18 4.09 -19.38 -12.69
CA ILE A 18 3.50 -18.09 -12.30
C ILE A 18 2.72 -17.45 -13.45
N GLU A 19 3.29 -17.47 -14.65
CA GLU A 19 2.68 -16.80 -15.80
C GLU A 19 3.05 -17.51 -17.10
N LEU A 20 2.06 -17.56 -18.03
CA LEU A 20 2.26 -18.02 -19.40
C LEU A 20 2.36 -16.77 -20.29
N LEU A 21 3.59 -16.44 -20.71
CA LEU A 21 3.89 -15.19 -21.41
C LEU A 21 3.37 -15.16 -22.85
N VAL A 22 3.08 -16.33 -23.42
CA VAL A 22 2.63 -16.47 -24.81
C VAL A 22 1.37 -17.32 -24.86
N PRO A 23 0.25 -16.82 -25.45
CA PRO A 23 -0.97 -17.61 -25.59
C PRO A 23 -0.82 -18.73 -26.63
N ALA A 24 -1.57 -19.81 -26.47
CA ALA A 24 -1.66 -20.89 -27.46
C ALA A 24 -2.10 -20.35 -28.84
N GLY A 25 -1.49 -20.85 -29.89
CA GLY A 25 -1.69 -20.39 -31.28
C GLY A 25 -0.70 -19.31 -31.73
N SER A 26 0.19 -18.81 -30.86
CA SER A 26 1.17 -17.77 -31.21
C SER A 26 2.44 -18.34 -31.81
N THR A 27 3.06 -17.58 -32.71
CA THR A 27 4.39 -17.88 -33.25
C THR A 27 5.44 -17.38 -32.27
N VAL A 28 6.39 -18.23 -31.93
CA VAL A 28 7.51 -17.93 -31.04
C VAL A 28 8.84 -18.14 -31.75
N LYS A 29 9.83 -17.35 -31.38
CA LYS A 29 11.21 -17.49 -31.88
C LYS A 29 12.05 -18.22 -30.85
N LYS A 30 13.12 -18.85 -31.33
CA LYS A 30 14.13 -19.45 -30.48
C LYS A 30 14.63 -18.42 -29.46
N ASP A 31 14.84 -18.87 -28.22
CA ASP A 31 15.27 -18.07 -27.07
C ASP A 31 14.25 -16.98 -26.60
N GLN A 32 13.05 -16.95 -27.15
CA GLN A 32 11.98 -16.07 -26.67
C GLN A 32 11.38 -16.64 -25.37
N PRO A 33 11.22 -15.83 -24.30
CA PRO A 33 10.56 -16.27 -23.08
C PRO A 33 9.10 -16.64 -23.36
N ILE A 34 8.68 -17.85 -22.92
CA ILE A 34 7.33 -18.38 -23.13
C ILE A 34 6.56 -18.57 -21.83
N ALA A 35 7.25 -18.82 -20.70
CA ALA A 35 6.62 -18.95 -19.39
C ALA A 35 7.57 -18.45 -18.29
N LEU A 36 6.99 -18.00 -17.17
CA LEU A 36 7.70 -17.64 -15.95
C LEU A 36 7.48 -18.73 -14.90
N LEU A 37 8.55 -19.32 -14.42
CA LEU A 37 8.56 -20.33 -13.36
C LEU A 37 9.20 -19.75 -12.10
N GLU A 38 8.65 -20.04 -10.93
CA GLU A 38 9.19 -19.64 -9.64
C GLU A 38 9.51 -20.85 -8.77
N SER A 39 10.63 -20.79 -8.11
CA SER A 39 11.07 -21.78 -7.12
C SER A 39 11.40 -21.08 -5.80
N ASP A 40 11.58 -21.82 -4.72
CA ASP A 40 11.94 -21.28 -3.39
C ASP A 40 13.16 -20.35 -3.37
N LYS A 41 13.95 -20.31 -4.46
CA LYS A 41 15.21 -19.56 -4.51
C LYS A 41 15.33 -18.54 -5.63
N ALA A 42 14.56 -18.67 -6.71
CA ALA A 42 14.64 -17.77 -7.87
C ALA A 42 13.42 -17.89 -8.80
N SER A 43 13.11 -16.79 -9.49
CA SER A 43 12.21 -16.78 -10.65
C SER A 43 13.02 -16.98 -11.93
N LEU A 44 12.57 -17.86 -12.81
CA LEU A 44 13.25 -18.23 -14.05
C LEU A 44 12.31 -18.07 -15.23
N GLU A 45 12.76 -17.39 -16.27
CA GLU A 45 12.07 -17.35 -17.56
C GLU A 45 12.45 -18.59 -18.38
N LEU A 46 11.45 -19.30 -18.88
CA LEU A 46 11.63 -20.44 -19.76
C LEU A 46 11.67 -19.97 -21.21
N PRO A 47 12.79 -20.11 -21.95
CA PRO A 47 12.87 -19.75 -23.35
C PRO A 47 12.35 -20.87 -24.26
N ALA A 48 11.83 -20.50 -25.44
CA ALA A 48 11.52 -21.45 -26.51
C ALA A 48 12.80 -22.08 -27.08
N THR A 49 12.79 -23.40 -27.29
CA THR A 49 13.97 -24.13 -27.78
C THR A 49 14.22 -23.93 -29.28
N ASP A 50 13.18 -23.64 -30.05
CA ASP A 50 13.23 -23.49 -31.51
C ASP A 50 12.16 -22.52 -32.03
N ASP A 51 12.24 -22.13 -33.30
CA ASP A 51 11.24 -21.33 -33.98
C ASP A 51 10.01 -22.20 -34.33
N GLY A 52 8.81 -21.75 -33.94
CA GLY A 52 7.61 -22.53 -34.19
C GLY A 52 6.32 -21.85 -33.74
N VAL A 53 5.22 -22.58 -33.83
CA VAL A 53 3.90 -22.17 -33.32
C VAL A 53 3.58 -22.98 -32.08
N LEU A 54 3.21 -22.30 -31.01
CA LEU A 54 2.82 -22.90 -29.73
C LEU A 54 1.38 -23.43 -29.86
N VAL A 55 1.19 -24.75 -29.91
CA VAL A 55 -0.10 -25.38 -30.19
C VAL A 55 -0.99 -25.41 -28.95
N SER A 56 -0.48 -25.92 -27.85
CA SER A 56 -1.23 -26.02 -26.58
C SER A 56 -0.32 -26.10 -25.36
N TRP A 57 -0.77 -25.57 -24.26
CA TRP A 57 -0.15 -25.72 -22.95
C TRP A 57 -0.63 -27.01 -22.28
N SER A 58 0.29 -27.76 -21.68
CA SER A 58 0.00 -28.96 -20.90
C SER A 58 -0.17 -28.63 -19.40
N VAL A 59 0.08 -27.38 -19.02
CA VAL A 59 0.04 -26.86 -17.65
C VAL A 59 -0.80 -25.59 -17.58
N THR A 60 -1.28 -25.24 -16.37
CA THR A 60 -2.00 -24.01 -16.07
C THR A 60 -1.22 -23.15 -15.11
N VAL A 61 -1.53 -21.87 -15.01
CA VAL A 61 -0.98 -20.99 -13.98
C VAL A 61 -1.26 -21.59 -12.59
N VAL A 62 -0.28 -21.52 -11.68
CA VAL A 62 -0.27 -22.14 -10.33
C VAL A 62 -0.05 -23.67 -10.35
N SER A 63 0.31 -24.27 -11.49
CA SER A 63 0.70 -25.69 -11.53
C SER A 63 2.15 -25.90 -11.05
N VAL A 64 2.35 -26.87 -10.16
CA VAL A 64 3.71 -27.26 -9.73
C VAL A 64 4.24 -28.29 -10.74
N VAL A 65 5.41 -28.02 -11.30
CA VAL A 65 6.06 -28.83 -12.33
C VAL A 65 7.44 -29.29 -11.84
N LYS A 66 7.87 -30.47 -12.31
CA LYS A 66 9.19 -31.06 -12.02
C LYS A 66 10.03 -31.10 -13.29
N VAL A 67 11.32 -31.22 -13.11
CA VAL A 67 12.26 -31.44 -14.23
C VAL A 67 11.82 -32.63 -15.08
N GLY A 68 11.63 -32.38 -16.38
CA GLY A 68 11.19 -33.39 -17.33
C GLY A 68 9.67 -33.45 -17.54
N ASP A 69 8.83 -32.74 -16.78
CA ASP A 69 7.40 -32.69 -17.01
C ASP A 69 7.06 -31.97 -18.32
N PRO A 70 6.04 -32.43 -19.07
CA PRO A 70 5.63 -31.78 -20.32
C PRO A 70 4.99 -30.43 -20.05
N LEU A 71 5.52 -29.36 -20.64
CA LEU A 71 5.02 -28.00 -20.46
C LEU A 71 4.15 -27.53 -21.61
N VAL A 72 4.64 -27.70 -22.84
CA VAL A 72 4.00 -27.15 -24.03
C VAL A 72 4.23 -28.00 -25.26
N LEU A 73 3.22 -28.09 -26.11
CA LEU A 73 3.31 -28.69 -27.43
C LEU A 73 3.55 -27.59 -28.46
N MET A 74 4.67 -27.70 -29.21
CA MET A 74 5.08 -26.73 -30.21
C MET A 74 5.19 -27.40 -31.58
N GLU A 75 4.76 -26.73 -32.65
CA GLU A 75 4.90 -27.17 -34.01
C GLU A 75 6.02 -26.40 -34.70
N LEU A 76 7.09 -27.10 -35.06
CA LEU A 76 8.28 -26.52 -35.70
C LEU A 76 7.97 -26.13 -37.15
N HIS A 77 8.35 -24.93 -37.56
CA HIS A 77 8.30 -24.49 -38.94
C HIS A 77 9.50 -25.09 -39.70
N GLY A 78 9.24 -26.16 -40.43
CA GLY A 78 10.14 -26.61 -41.51
C GLY A 78 10.02 -25.66 -42.68
N VAL A 79 11.16 -25.20 -43.20
CA VAL A 79 11.30 -24.35 -44.37
C VAL A 79 10.57 -24.98 -45.55
N GLN A 80 9.54 -24.36 -46.09
CA GLN A 80 9.23 -24.36 -47.53
C GLN A 80 8.26 -23.23 -47.91
N ASP A 81 8.55 -22.76 -49.05
CA ASP A 81 8.22 -21.62 -49.86
C ASP A 81 6.74 -21.54 -50.29
N SER A 82 6.28 -20.31 -50.57
CA SER A 82 5.32 -19.88 -51.57
C SER A 82 3.82 -19.92 -51.32
N ALA A 83 3.28 -18.75 -51.59
CA ALA A 83 2.02 -18.37 -52.22
C ALA A 83 0.82 -17.94 -51.36
N VAL A 84 0.57 -16.65 -51.46
CA VAL A 84 -0.66 -15.87 -51.19
C VAL A 84 -1.81 -16.33 -52.13
N PRO A 85 -3.10 -16.20 -51.78
CA PRO A 85 -3.80 -14.92 -52.07
C PRO A 85 -4.80 -14.43 -50.99
N ALA A 86 -4.73 -13.17 -50.78
CA ALA A 86 -5.65 -12.04 -50.90
C ALA A 86 -7.16 -12.20 -50.63
N SER A 87 -7.64 -11.30 -49.85
CA SER A 87 -8.87 -10.49 -49.78
C SER A 87 -9.60 -10.61 -48.44
N LEU A 88 -9.97 -9.57 -47.74
CA LEU A 88 -10.60 -8.30 -48.05
C LEU A 88 -10.37 -7.24 -46.97
N VAL A 89 -10.16 -6.06 -47.43
CA VAL A 89 -10.04 -4.74 -46.87
C VAL A 89 -11.31 -4.30 -46.15
N VAL A 90 -11.17 -3.67 -44.98
CA VAL A 90 -11.87 -2.39 -44.67
C VAL A 90 -10.93 -1.48 -43.91
N SER A 91 -10.66 -0.36 -44.53
CA SER A 91 -9.85 0.76 -44.07
C SER A 91 -10.60 1.61 -43.04
N ALA A 92 -9.90 2.02 -41.99
CA ALA A 92 -10.15 3.29 -41.35
C ALA A 92 -8.80 3.91 -40.99
N SER A 93 -8.41 4.89 -41.80
CA SER A 93 -7.23 5.72 -41.62
C SER A 93 -7.46 6.72 -40.48
N VAL A 94 -6.58 6.73 -39.52
CA VAL A 94 -6.33 7.91 -38.66
C VAL A 94 -4.86 8.27 -38.79
N ASN A 95 -4.65 9.45 -39.36
CA ASN A 95 -3.39 10.12 -39.53
C ASN A 95 -2.79 10.44 -38.16
N VAL A 96 -1.60 9.94 -37.85
CA VAL A 96 -0.77 10.45 -36.76
C VAL A 96 0.52 10.93 -37.38
N GLU A 97 0.70 12.23 -37.27
CA GLU A 97 1.84 13.03 -37.66
C GLU A 97 3.12 12.53 -36.97
N GLN A 98 4.15 12.32 -37.76
CA GLN A 98 5.48 11.88 -37.36
C GLN A 98 6.16 12.93 -36.49
N ALA A 99 6.43 12.63 -35.23
CA ALA A 99 7.44 13.32 -34.44
C ALA A 99 8.75 12.52 -34.51
N GLN A 100 9.78 13.12 -35.03
CA GLN A 100 11.13 12.58 -35.14
C GLN A 100 11.74 12.33 -33.74
N PRO A 101 12.51 11.27 -33.54
CA PRO A 101 13.24 11.07 -32.30
C PRO A 101 14.52 11.91 -32.30
N VAL A 102 14.64 12.83 -31.38
CA VAL A 102 15.91 13.49 -31.06
C VAL A 102 16.71 12.54 -30.18
N GLY A 103 17.65 11.85 -30.79
CA GLY A 103 18.62 11.04 -30.06
C GLY A 103 19.65 11.91 -29.36
N ALA A 104 19.58 12.00 -28.05
CA ALA A 104 20.69 12.45 -27.21
C ALA A 104 21.44 11.21 -26.70
N VAL A 105 22.53 10.89 -27.36
CA VAL A 105 23.51 9.90 -26.88
C VAL A 105 24.24 10.54 -25.71
N LEU A 106 23.99 10.06 -24.51
CA LEU A 106 24.84 10.34 -23.34
C LEU A 106 26.12 9.52 -23.49
N PRO A 107 27.31 10.10 -23.27
CA PRO A 107 28.56 9.38 -23.29
C PRO A 107 28.63 8.42 -22.10
N PRO A 108 29.35 7.27 -22.22
CA PRO A 108 29.48 6.32 -21.13
C PRO A 108 30.21 6.97 -19.97
N MET A 109 29.56 6.99 -18.81
CA MET A 109 30.21 7.35 -17.55
C MET A 109 31.33 6.32 -17.28
N ALA A 110 32.56 6.79 -17.28
CA ALA A 110 33.69 6.07 -16.77
C ALA A 110 33.45 5.72 -15.29
N ILE A 111 33.65 4.46 -14.96
CA ILE A 111 33.72 3.97 -13.58
C ILE A 111 34.87 4.74 -12.92
N PRO A 112 34.68 5.46 -11.82
CA PRO A 112 35.78 6.05 -11.11
C PRO A 112 36.65 4.93 -10.52
N ASP A 113 37.89 4.89 -10.91
CA ASP A 113 38.94 4.15 -10.23
C ASP A 113 38.92 4.47 -8.74
N GLU A 114 39.16 3.44 -7.92
CA GLU A 114 39.27 3.50 -6.47
C GLU A 114 40.02 4.76 -6.02
N ALA A 115 39.26 5.75 -5.55
CA ALA A 115 39.84 6.86 -4.81
C ALA A 115 40.40 6.31 -3.50
N THR A 116 41.70 6.23 -3.43
CA THR A 116 42.49 6.04 -2.22
C THR A 116 42.03 7.00 -1.15
N SER A 117 41.19 6.50 -0.22
CA SER A 117 40.99 7.13 1.07
C SER A 117 42.31 7.26 1.81
N PRO A 118 42.61 8.38 2.51
CA PRO A 118 43.85 8.54 3.24
C PRO A 118 43.97 7.38 4.26
N ALA A 119 45.01 6.58 4.10
CA ALA A 119 45.26 5.43 4.93
C ALA A 119 45.43 5.85 6.39
N ALA A 120 44.40 5.56 7.20
CA ALA A 120 44.56 5.57 8.65
C ALA A 120 45.63 4.55 8.95
N THR A 121 46.78 5.00 9.45
CA THR A 121 47.99 4.18 9.73
C THR A 121 47.77 3.32 10.96
N TYR A 122 47.10 2.17 10.79
CA TYR A 122 47.08 1.14 11.83
C TYR A 122 48.20 0.13 11.58
N HIS A 123 48.95 -0.23 12.63
CA HIS A 123 50.02 -1.18 12.58
C HIS A 123 49.48 -2.59 12.87
N ALA A 124 49.22 -3.41 11.84
CA ALA A 124 48.78 -4.79 11.99
C ALA A 124 49.58 -5.71 11.08
N GLY A 125 49.98 -6.88 11.59
CA GLY A 125 50.70 -7.91 10.84
C GLY A 125 49.80 -8.57 9.77
N PRO A 126 50.40 -9.24 8.74
CA PRO A 126 49.61 -9.87 7.66
C PRO A 126 48.57 -10.89 8.14
N ALA A 127 48.91 -11.68 9.18
CA ALA A 127 48.00 -12.65 9.78
C ALA A 127 46.77 -11.99 10.47
N VAL A 128 46.95 -10.82 11.12
CA VAL A 128 45.86 -10.07 11.75
C VAL A 128 44.96 -9.44 10.70
N ARG A 129 45.54 -8.92 9.62
CA ARG A 129 44.75 -8.36 8.48
C ARG A 129 43.91 -9.42 7.77
N ARG A 130 44.47 -10.66 7.64
CA ARG A 130 43.73 -11.79 7.10
C ARG A 130 42.56 -12.19 8.00
N LEU A 131 42.81 -12.34 9.29
CA LEU A 131 41.78 -12.68 10.29
C LEU A 131 40.70 -11.59 10.40
N ALA A 132 41.08 -10.31 10.30
CA ALA A 132 40.11 -9.22 10.30
C ALA A 132 39.16 -9.28 9.09
N ARG A 133 39.68 -9.63 7.90
CA ARG A 133 38.84 -9.84 6.71
C ARG A 133 37.94 -11.07 6.84
N GLU A 134 38.43 -12.16 7.40
CA GLU A 134 37.63 -13.36 7.69
C GLU A 134 36.48 -13.10 8.68
N LEU A 135 36.73 -12.22 9.67
CA LEU A 135 35.74 -11.87 10.70
C LEU A 135 34.91 -10.60 10.38
N GLY A 136 35.14 -9.95 9.25
CA GLY A 136 34.45 -8.70 8.89
C GLY A 136 34.77 -7.52 9.85
N ALA A 137 35.93 -7.53 10.51
CA ALA A 137 36.30 -6.55 11.52
C ALA A 137 37.10 -5.39 10.92
N ASP A 138 36.67 -4.15 11.20
CA ASP A 138 37.38 -2.95 10.81
C ASP A 138 38.53 -2.67 11.78
N LEU A 139 39.76 -2.79 11.30
CA LEU A 139 40.98 -2.60 12.09
C LEU A 139 41.18 -1.15 12.58
N THR A 140 40.48 -0.19 12.01
CA THR A 140 40.52 1.22 12.48
C THR A 140 39.86 1.41 13.85
N LEU A 141 38.95 0.48 14.20
CA LEU A 141 38.19 0.48 15.45
C LEU A 141 38.82 -0.39 16.55
N VAL A 142 39.90 -1.09 16.24
CA VAL A 142 40.59 -1.99 17.18
C VAL A 142 41.79 -1.29 17.79
N VAL A 143 41.82 -1.19 19.12
CA VAL A 143 42.96 -0.63 19.84
C VAL A 143 44.06 -1.71 19.97
N GLY A 144 45.24 -1.45 19.44
CA GLY A 144 46.37 -2.41 19.49
C GLY A 144 47.11 -2.32 20.81
N SER A 145 47.33 -3.45 21.50
CA SER A 145 48.10 -3.58 22.76
C SER A 145 49.60 -3.88 22.52
N GLY A 146 50.01 -4.15 21.31
CA GLY A 146 51.42 -4.50 20.99
C GLY A 146 52.36 -3.30 20.92
N PRO A 147 53.68 -3.53 20.83
CA PRO A 147 54.69 -2.48 20.76
C PRO A 147 54.40 -1.44 19.68
N ARG A 148 54.46 -0.15 20.02
CA ARG A 148 54.11 1.00 19.15
C ARG A 148 52.66 0.99 18.65
N GLY A 149 51.69 0.47 19.46
CA GLY A 149 50.28 0.43 19.07
C GLY A 149 49.93 -0.61 18.02
N ARG A 150 50.76 -1.65 17.84
CA ARG A 150 50.49 -2.73 16.89
C ARG A 150 49.32 -3.57 17.36
N ILE A 151 48.36 -3.82 16.45
CA ILE A 151 47.22 -4.69 16.71
C ILE A 151 47.70 -6.14 16.69
N LEU A 152 47.46 -6.85 17.79
CA LEU A 152 47.75 -8.28 17.95
C LEU A 152 46.50 -9.11 17.62
N LYS A 153 46.67 -10.41 17.45
CA LYS A 153 45.55 -11.33 17.19
C LYS A 153 44.56 -11.37 18.35
N ASP A 154 45.08 -11.27 19.56
CA ASP A 154 44.28 -11.28 20.80
C ASP A 154 43.42 -10.01 20.95
N ASP A 155 43.92 -8.86 20.50
CA ASP A 155 43.14 -7.59 20.49
C ASP A 155 41.92 -7.71 19.57
N LEU A 156 42.13 -8.32 18.39
CA LEU A 156 41.03 -8.54 17.44
C LEU A 156 40.01 -9.53 17.99
N HIS A 157 40.46 -10.63 18.62
CA HIS A 157 39.52 -11.56 19.28
C HIS A 157 38.77 -10.93 20.43
N ALA A 158 39.46 -10.15 21.27
CA ALA A 158 38.82 -9.43 22.39
C ALA A 158 37.75 -8.44 21.88
N TRP A 159 38.07 -7.69 20.82
CA TRP A 159 37.16 -6.73 20.22
C TRP A 159 35.92 -7.43 19.61
N VAL A 160 36.10 -8.53 18.86
CA VAL A 160 35.00 -9.33 18.32
C VAL A 160 34.15 -9.92 19.44
N LYS A 161 34.78 -10.51 20.47
CA LYS A 161 34.09 -11.05 21.64
C LYS A 161 33.28 -9.98 22.34
N GLN A 162 33.83 -8.78 22.56
CA GLN A 162 33.13 -7.65 23.15
C GLN A 162 31.91 -7.22 22.33
N ARG A 163 32.01 -7.23 20.99
CA ARG A 163 30.89 -6.91 20.11
C ARG A 163 29.79 -8.00 20.11
N LEU A 164 30.19 -9.27 20.22
CA LEU A 164 29.26 -10.39 20.33
C LEU A 164 28.63 -10.55 21.70
N THR A 165 29.32 -10.13 22.78
CA THR A 165 28.81 -10.21 24.15
C THR A 165 28.12 -8.94 24.64
N GLN A 166 28.31 -7.81 23.98
CA GLN A 166 27.38 -6.68 24.16
C GLN A 166 26.03 -7.14 23.66
N PRO A 167 25.00 -7.26 24.52
CA PRO A 167 23.64 -7.39 23.99
C PRO A 167 23.51 -6.23 23.01
N ALA A 168 23.10 -6.55 21.78
CA ALA A 168 22.73 -5.50 20.84
C ALA A 168 21.80 -4.61 21.66
N THR A 169 22.33 -3.48 22.11
CA THR A 169 21.47 -2.42 22.61
C THR A 169 20.54 -2.22 21.45
N ALA A 170 19.36 -2.83 21.57
CA ALA A 170 18.29 -2.59 20.66
C ALA A 170 18.23 -1.07 20.63
N ALA A 171 18.72 -0.50 19.53
CA ALA A 171 18.46 0.90 19.25
C ALA A 171 16.98 1.05 19.57
N PRO A 172 16.58 2.01 20.40
CA PRO A 172 15.20 2.13 20.77
C PRO A 172 14.42 2.09 19.47
N VAL A 173 13.57 1.06 19.32
CA VAL A 173 12.61 0.94 18.22
C VAL A 173 11.48 1.94 18.51
N GLY A 174 11.86 3.13 18.88
CA GLY A 174 11.16 4.35 18.67
C GLY A 174 11.67 4.84 17.33
N GLY A 175 10.99 4.47 16.25
CA GLY A 175 11.35 4.93 14.93
C GLY A 175 11.36 6.45 14.92
N ASP A 176 12.53 6.98 15.21
CA ASP A 176 12.82 8.39 15.06
C ASP A 176 12.78 8.66 13.56
N MET A 177 11.77 9.39 13.11
CA MET A 177 11.58 9.80 11.72
C MET A 177 12.76 10.66 11.22
N THR A 178 13.70 11.02 12.10
CA THR A 178 14.95 11.71 11.72
C THR A 178 15.75 10.90 10.70
N GLY A 179 15.71 9.55 10.74
CA GLY A 179 16.37 8.71 9.73
C GLY A 179 15.81 8.83 8.31
N ILE A 180 14.52 9.09 8.17
CA ILE A 180 13.88 9.23 6.83
C ILE A 180 14.15 10.61 6.23
N PHE A 181 14.35 11.62 7.07
CA PHE A 181 14.63 13.00 6.66
C PHE A 181 16.11 13.38 6.74
N SER A 182 17.00 12.46 7.19
CA SER A 182 18.44 12.73 7.31
C SER A 182 19.11 13.04 5.97
N ASP A 183 18.59 12.50 4.89
CA ASP A 183 19.13 12.67 3.53
C ASP A 183 18.48 13.83 2.77
N LEU A 184 17.61 14.61 3.42
CA LEU A 184 17.06 15.79 2.80
C LEU A 184 18.15 16.88 2.70
N PRO A 185 18.19 17.64 1.61
CA PRO A 185 19.09 18.77 1.50
C PRO A 185 18.81 19.78 2.62
N PRO A 186 19.82 20.53 3.06
CA PRO A 186 19.64 21.56 4.10
C PRO A 186 18.59 22.57 3.67
N GLU A 187 17.78 23.01 4.62
CA GLU A 187 16.75 24.02 4.35
C GLU A 187 17.38 25.31 3.77
N PRO A 188 16.78 25.90 2.74
CA PRO A 188 17.22 27.16 2.23
C PRO A 188 16.98 28.29 3.25
N ASP A 189 17.83 29.30 3.24
CA ASP A 189 17.63 30.50 4.04
C ASP A 189 16.51 31.35 3.41
N TYR A 190 15.30 31.18 3.93
CA TYR A 190 14.09 31.85 3.44
C TYR A 190 14.15 33.38 3.65
N SER A 191 14.99 33.91 4.60
CA SER A 191 15.12 35.33 4.86
C SER A 191 15.66 36.11 3.68
N LYS A 192 16.33 35.42 2.73
CA LYS A 192 16.82 36.01 1.48
C LYS A 192 15.73 36.53 0.55
N TRP A 193 14.51 36.03 0.69
CA TRP A 193 13.38 36.40 -0.18
C TRP A 193 12.34 37.28 0.52
N GLY A 194 12.43 37.46 1.83
CA GLY A 194 11.50 38.30 2.57
C GLY A 194 11.47 38.02 4.06
N LYS A 195 10.59 38.76 4.74
CA LYS A 195 10.39 38.56 6.17
C LYS A 195 9.76 37.13 6.42
N VAL A 196 10.32 36.40 7.35
CA VAL A 196 9.83 35.09 7.79
C VAL A 196 9.50 35.12 9.27
N ASP A 197 8.39 34.46 9.62
CA ASP A 197 7.97 34.25 11.00
C ASP A 197 7.96 32.74 11.29
N LEU A 198 8.57 32.33 12.41
CA LEU A 198 8.60 30.93 12.85
C LEU A 198 7.44 30.66 13.80
N MET A 199 6.55 29.71 13.41
CA MET A 199 5.46 29.26 14.24
C MET A 199 5.75 27.83 14.76
N LEU A 200 5.80 27.71 16.09
CA LEU A 200 6.01 26.39 16.73
C LEU A 200 4.75 25.54 16.63
N ARG A 201 4.93 24.31 16.17
CA ARG A 201 3.85 23.32 16.11
C ARG A 201 3.56 22.75 17.52
N SER A 202 2.28 22.52 17.83
CA SER A 202 1.88 21.85 19.06
C SER A 202 2.43 20.40 19.13
N ARG A 203 2.47 19.80 20.32
CA ARG A 203 2.86 18.41 20.52
C ARG A 203 1.95 17.46 19.71
N ILE A 204 0.65 17.73 19.68
CA ILE A 204 -0.34 16.97 18.93
C ILE A 204 -0.04 17.04 17.43
N GLN A 205 0.18 18.23 16.88
CA GLN A 205 0.50 18.42 15.47
C GLN A 205 1.79 17.70 15.06
N ARG A 206 2.82 17.72 15.91
CA ARG A 206 4.07 16.99 15.64
C ARG A 206 3.83 15.48 15.60
N LYS A 207 3.13 14.94 16.60
CA LYS A 207 2.85 13.50 16.68
C LYS A 207 1.94 13.01 15.53
N SER A 208 0.93 13.79 15.18
CA SER A 208 0.06 13.52 14.04
C SER A 208 0.87 13.48 12.74
N ALA A 209 1.76 14.44 12.51
CA ALA A 209 2.60 14.46 11.33
C ALA A 209 3.53 13.24 11.23
N GLU A 210 4.15 12.82 12.33
CA GLU A 210 4.96 11.59 12.37
C GLU A 210 4.14 10.36 11.97
N ASN A 211 2.93 10.21 12.56
CA ASN A 211 2.07 9.07 12.26
C ASN A 211 1.60 9.07 10.81
N LEU A 212 1.18 10.23 10.29
CA LEU A 212 0.72 10.38 8.90
C LEU A 212 1.85 10.12 7.90
N ALA A 213 3.06 10.65 8.16
CA ALA A 213 4.21 10.40 7.31
C ALA A 213 4.58 8.90 7.29
N ARG A 214 4.55 8.25 8.46
CA ARG A 214 4.76 6.80 8.56
C ARG A 214 3.71 6.01 7.76
N SER A 215 2.43 6.35 7.91
CA SER A 215 1.34 5.71 7.17
C SER A 215 1.52 5.87 5.66
N ALA A 216 1.86 7.07 5.19
CA ALA A 216 2.07 7.35 3.78
C ALA A 216 3.25 6.58 3.17
N LEU A 217 4.29 6.28 3.97
CA LEU A 217 5.44 5.50 3.53
C LEU A 217 5.20 3.99 3.55
N ILE A 218 4.45 3.50 4.55
CA ILE A 218 4.26 2.05 4.75
C ILE A 218 3.12 1.53 3.87
N VAL A 219 2.05 2.31 3.68
CA VAL A 219 0.82 1.88 3.02
C VAL A 219 0.81 2.34 1.56
N PRO A 220 0.94 1.44 0.57
CA PRO A 220 0.66 1.76 -0.82
C PRO A 220 -0.86 1.91 -0.99
N GLN A 221 -1.36 3.13 -0.74
CA GLN A 221 -2.78 3.37 -0.70
C GLN A 221 -3.34 3.82 -2.04
N VAL A 222 -4.54 3.31 -2.34
CA VAL A 222 -5.35 3.70 -3.48
C VAL A 222 -6.69 4.21 -2.96
N THR A 223 -7.32 5.12 -3.69
CA THR A 223 -8.64 5.66 -3.32
C THR A 223 -9.67 5.33 -4.39
N GLN A 224 -10.75 4.69 -3.98
CA GLN A 224 -11.95 4.45 -4.77
C GLN A 224 -12.98 5.53 -4.44
N PHE A 225 -13.53 6.17 -5.48
CA PHE A 225 -14.59 7.16 -5.35
C PHE A 225 -15.92 6.58 -5.79
N ASP A 226 -17.01 6.98 -5.09
CA ASP A 226 -18.37 6.58 -5.41
C ASP A 226 -19.38 7.66 -4.96
N LEU A 227 -20.63 7.52 -5.34
CA LEU A 227 -21.73 8.41 -4.98
C LEU A 227 -22.87 7.60 -4.37
N ALA A 228 -23.32 7.96 -3.18
CA ALA A 228 -24.51 7.38 -2.57
C ALA A 228 -25.70 8.34 -2.66
N ASP A 229 -26.84 7.87 -3.17
CA ASP A 229 -28.10 8.59 -3.06
C ASP A 229 -28.62 8.47 -1.61
N ILE A 230 -28.58 9.57 -0.89
CA ILE A 230 -29.03 9.66 0.50
C ILE A 230 -30.33 10.44 0.66
N THR A 231 -31.10 10.63 -0.40
CA THR A 231 -32.33 11.43 -0.39
C THR A 231 -33.32 10.92 0.65
N ASP A 232 -33.62 9.63 0.63
CA ASP A 232 -34.55 9.01 1.57
C ASP A 232 -33.95 8.88 2.98
N LEU A 233 -32.62 8.63 3.07
CA LEU A 233 -31.91 8.60 4.35
C LEU A 233 -31.95 9.96 5.07
N GLU A 234 -31.79 11.05 4.34
CA GLU A 234 -31.88 12.41 4.91
C GLU A 234 -33.27 12.72 5.33
N ALA A 235 -34.31 12.34 4.56
CA ALA A 235 -35.71 12.47 4.97
C ALA A 235 -35.99 11.68 6.26
N PHE A 236 -35.46 10.45 6.36
CA PHE A 236 -35.55 9.64 7.58
C PHE A 236 -34.81 10.30 8.75
N ARG A 237 -33.61 10.81 8.57
CA ARG A 237 -32.84 11.53 9.60
C ARG A 237 -33.62 12.73 10.11
N LEU A 238 -34.23 13.51 9.22
CA LEU A 238 -35.05 14.69 9.57
C LEU A 238 -36.29 14.30 10.34
N SER A 239 -36.95 13.19 10.02
CA SER A 239 -38.14 12.71 10.74
C SER A 239 -37.85 12.34 12.20
N LEU A 240 -36.61 11.90 12.50
CA LEU A 240 -36.19 11.56 13.87
C LEU A 240 -35.57 12.73 14.63
N ARG A 241 -35.33 13.86 13.97
CA ARG A 241 -34.64 15.03 14.55
C ARG A 241 -35.22 15.51 15.87
N ASP A 242 -36.53 15.66 15.93
CA ASP A 242 -37.21 16.20 17.12
C ASP A 242 -37.19 15.21 18.29
N SER A 243 -37.23 13.91 18.02
CA SER A 243 -37.07 12.87 19.04
C SER A 243 -35.68 12.94 19.66
N PHE A 244 -34.65 12.91 18.84
CA PHE A 244 -33.26 13.00 19.32
C PHE A 244 -32.98 14.30 20.06
N LYS A 245 -33.58 15.43 19.61
CA LYS A 245 -33.43 16.74 20.27
C LYS A 245 -34.06 16.76 21.65
N LYS A 246 -35.17 16.07 21.86
CA LYS A 246 -35.79 15.94 23.19
C LYS A 246 -34.87 15.24 24.19
N ASP A 247 -34.09 14.29 23.70
CA ASP A 247 -33.08 13.55 24.50
C ASP A 247 -31.72 14.30 24.60
N GLY A 248 -31.66 15.55 24.12
CA GLY A 248 -30.43 16.35 24.10
C GLY A 248 -29.39 15.89 23.08
N LEU A 249 -29.76 15.02 22.15
CA LEU A 249 -28.90 14.42 21.17
C LEU A 249 -29.09 15.02 19.76
N SER A 250 -28.10 14.79 18.89
CA SER A 250 -28.15 15.16 17.47
C SER A 250 -27.87 13.96 16.60
N LEU A 251 -28.85 13.51 15.82
CA LEU A 251 -28.66 12.49 14.81
C LEU A 251 -28.04 13.13 13.57
N THR A 252 -26.73 12.91 13.40
CA THR A 252 -25.97 13.42 12.24
C THR A 252 -25.90 12.37 11.12
N MET A 253 -25.61 12.81 9.88
CA MET A 253 -25.36 11.89 8.77
C MET A 253 -24.17 10.95 9.09
N THR A 254 -23.16 11.44 9.77
CA THR A 254 -21.98 10.63 10.19
C THR A 254 -22.39 9.46 11.08
N VAL A 255 -23.36 9.62 11.98
CA VAL A 255 -23.89 8.51 12.82
C VAL A 255 -24.55 7.44 11.96
N LEU A 256 -25.36 7.82 10.98
CA LEU A 256 -26.03 6.88 10.08
C LEU A 256 -25.01 6.12 9.19
N VAL A 257 -24.03 6.85 8.66
CA VAL A 257 -22.94 6.24 7.89
C VAL A 257 -22.10 5.32 8.76
N ALA A 258 -21.77 5.71 9.99
CA ALA A 258 -21.03 4.88 10.93
C ALA A 258 -21.76 3.57 11.24
N LYS A 259 -23.08 3.61 11.38
CA LYS A 259 -23.89 2.39 11.57
C LYS A 259 -23.85 1.49 10.34
N ALA A 260 -23.98 2.06 9.14
CA ALA A 260 -23.89 1.30 7.89
C ALA A 260 -22.47 0.71 7.68
N VAL A 261 -21.41 1.46 7.99
CA VAL A 261 -20.03 0.98 7.92
C VAL A 261 -19.79 -0.14 8.93
N ALA A 262 -20.25 0.00 10.18
CA ALA A 262 -20.11 -1.05 11.19
C ALA A 262 -20.78 -2.37 10.77
N TYR A 263 -21.96 -2.29 10.14
CA TYR A 263 -22.64 -3.45 9.54
C TYR A 263 -21.80 -4.04 8.39
N LEU A 264 -21.31 -3.21 7.49
CA LEU A 264 -20.56 -3.65 6.31
C LEU A 264 -19.20 -4.29 6.67
N LEU A 265 -18.54 -3.83 7.74
CA LEU A 265 -17.29 -4.43 8.22
C LEU A 265 -17.50 -5.85 8.77
N ARG A 266 -18.68 -6.20 9.24
CA ARG A 266 -19.04 -7.59 9.56
C ARG A 266 -19.25 -8.44 8.31
N GLU A 267 -19.92 -7.87 7.29
CA GLU A 267 -20.16 -8.53 6.00
C GLU A 267 -18.83 -8.72 5.22
N MET A 268 -17.90 -7.76 5.35
CA MET A 268 -16.62 -7.72 4.63
C MET A 268 -15.43 -7.59 5.60
N PRO A 269 -15.08 -8.66 6.36
CA PRO A 269 -14.10 -8.61 7.45
C PRO A 269 -12.68 -8.26 7.00
N LEU A 270 -12.38 -8.37 5.71
CA LEU A 270 -11.10 -7.95 5.15
C LEU A 270 -10.81 -6.46 5.43
N PHE A 271 -11.83 -5.60 5.42
CA PHE A 271 -11.69 -4.18 5.75
C PHE A 271 -11.56 -3.93 7.26
N ASN A 272 -11.88 -4.92 8.09
CA ASN A 272 -11.73 -4.89 9.55
C ASN A 272 -10.48 -5.65 10.01
N SER A 273 -9.43 -5.63 9.21
CA SER A 273 -8.18 -6.35 9.45
C SER A 273 -6.97 -5.44 9.65
N SER A 274 -5.84 -6.03 9.89
CA SER A 274 -4.51 -5.39 9.81
C SER A 274 -3.54 -6.37 9.19
N LEU A 275 -2.63 -5.88 8.37
CA LEU A 275 -1.53 -6.68 7.85
C LEU A 275 -0.51 -6.90 8.96
N SER A 276 -0.04 -8.14 9.14
CA SER A 276 1.04 -8.46 10.07
C SER A 276 2.34 -7.74 9.69
N ARG A 277 3.25 -7.63 10.64
CA ARG A 277 4.50 -6.88 10.44
C ARG A 277 5.41 -7.50 9.37
N ASP A 278 5.39 -8.81 9.25
CA ASP A 278 6.13 -9.58 8.23
C ASP A 278 5.45 -9.57 6.85
N GLY A 279 4.18 -9.12 6.79
CA GLY A 279 3.39 -9.11 5.56
C GLY A 279 2.77 -10.45 5.19
N GLU A 280 3.03 -11.52 5.95
CA GLU A 280 2.60 -12.88 5.60
C GLU A 280 1.17 -13.20 6.03
N SER A 281 0.63 -12.47 7.02
CA SER A 281 -0.67 -12.78 7.64
C SER A 281 -1.57 -11.56 7.77
N LEU A 282 -2.88 -11.80 7.75
CA LEU A 282 -3.89 -10.80 8.09
C LEU A 282 -4.48 -11.08 9.47
N VAL A 283 -4.45 -10.09 10.33
CA VAL A 283 -5.12 -10.12 11.63
C VAL A 283 -6.56 -9.67 11.44
N ILE A 284 -7.48 -10.60 11.29
CA ILE A 284 -8.92 -10.32 11.23
C ILE A 284 -9.43 -10.09 12.66
N LYS A 285 -10.19 -9.01 12.85
CA LYS A 285 -10.67 -8.59 14.18
C LYS A 285 -12.16 -8.89 14.33
N ASP A 286 -12.55 -9.55 15.42
CA ASP A 286 -13.97 -9.85 15.72
C ASP A 286 -14.71 -8.64 16.35
N TYR A 287 -13.97 -7.61 16.74
CA TYR A 287 -14.53 -6.38 17.26
C TYR A 287 -14.47 -5.29 16.19
N ILE A 288 -15.46 -4.39 16.20
CA ILE A 288 -15.54 -3.27 15.25
C ILE A 288 -15.50 -1.98 16.04
N ASN A 289 -14.37 -1.29 15.95
CA ASN A 289 -14.12 0.00 16.58
C ASN A 289 -13.90 1.06 15.49
N LEU A 290 -14.77 2.04 15.43
CA LEU A 290 -14.69 3.08 14.40
C LEU A 290 -13.94 4.31 14.91
N GLY A 291 -12.83 4.65 14.26
CA GLY A 291 -12.19 5.94 14.41
C GLY A 291 -13.03 7.02 13.71
N ILE A 292 -13.30 8.12 14.40
CA ILE A 292 -14.05 9.24 13.81
C ILE A 292 -13.14 10.47 13.83
N ALA A 293 -12.75 10.97 12.68
CA ALA A 293 -11.90 12.16 12.60
C ALA A 293 -12.66 13.41 13.05
N VAL A 294 -12.11 14.10 14.04
CA VAL A 294 -12.66 15.33 14.62
C VAL A 294 -11.64 16.46 14.46
N ASP A 295 -12.04 17.53 13.81
CA ASP A 295 -11.26 18.76 13.72
C ASP A 295 -11.31 19.52 15.03
N THR A 296 -10.15 19.96 15.54
CA THR A 296 -10.02 20.70 16.79
C THR A 296 -9.08 21.89 16.63
N PRO A 297 -9.17 22.92 17.49
CA PRO A 297 -8.22 24.05 17.46
C PRO A 297 -6.74 23.65 17.60
N HIS A 298 -6.48 22.45 18.15
CA HIS A 298 -5.14 21.95 18.38
C HIS A 298 -4.63 20.98 17.30
N GLY A 299 -5.47 20.65 16.30
CA GLY A 299 -5.20 19.72 15.22
C GLY A 299 -6.24 18.61 15.15
N LEU A 300 -6.06 17.71 14.18
CA LEU A 300 -6.95 16.57 13.93
C LEU A 300 -6.76 15.50 15.00
N LEU A 301 -7.85 15.08 15.66
CA LEU A 301 -7.89 13.94 16.57
C LEU A 301 -8.84 12.88 16.03
N VAL A 302 -8.57 11.61 16.35
CA VAL A 302 -9.39 10.47 15.91
C VAL A 302 -9.84 9.68 17.16
N PRO A 303 -10.89 10.14 17.87
CA PRO A 303 -11.53 9.33 18.90
C PRO A 303 -12.11 8.05 18.33
N VAL A 304 -12.19 7.01 19.18
CA VAL A 304 -12.60 5.67 18.81
C VAL A 304 -13.94 5.32 19.45
N LEU A 305 -14.91 5.03 18.62
CA LEU A 305 -16.20 4.49 19.00
C LEU A 305 -16.07 2.97 19.12
N ALA A 306 -15.96 2.46 20.33
CA ALA A 306 -15.77 1.04 20.58
C ALA A 306 -17.06 0.25 20.33
N HIS A 307 -16.90 -1.00 19.83
CA HIS A 307 -18.01 -1.93 19.58
C HIS A 307 -19.17 -1.33 18.79
N ALA A 308 -18.86 -0.53 17.76
CA ALA A 308 -19.83 0.23 16.98
C ALA A 308 -20.95 -0.63 16.36
N ASP A 309 -20.65 -1.90 16.07
CA ASP A 309 -21.61 -2.89 15.56
C ASP A 309 -22.76 -3.19 16.54
N ARG A 310 -22.50 -3.12 17.86
CA ARG A 310 -23.46 -3.44 18.92
C ARG A 310 -24.31 -2.27 19.39
N LEU A 311 -23.86 -1.04 19.10
CA LEU A 311 -24.53 0.17 19.54
C LEU A 311 -25.83 0.42 18.75
N SER A 312 -26.88 0.85 19.42
CA SER A 312 -28.05 1.47 18.80
C SER A 312 -27.70 2.86 18.22
N LEU A 313 -28.57 3.42 17.38
CA LEU A 313 -28.36 4.77 16.84
C LEU A 313 -28.30 5.83 17.93
N THR A 314 -29.09 5.69 19.00
CA THR A 314 -29.11 6.61 20.12
C THR A 314 -27.81 6.56 20.92
N GLU A 315 -27.35 5.36 21.26
CA GLU A 315 -26.07 5.18 21.95
C GLU A 315 -24.89 5.70 21.12
N MET A 316 -24.90 5.40 19.81
CA MET A 316 -23.87 5.87 18.89
C MET A 316 -23.85 7.40 18.79
N ALA A 317 -25.01 8.04 18.69
CA ALA A 317 -25.14 9.50 18.66
C ALA A 317 -24.63 10.14 19.97
N SER A 318 -24.98 9.55 21.12
CA SER A 318 -24.55 10.01 22.44
C SER A 318 -23.04 9.91 22.61
N GLN A 319 -22.45 8.74 22.35
CA GLN A 319 -21.03 8.53 22.50
C GLN A 319 -20.20 9.39 21.52
N LEU A 320 -20.66 9.54 20.28
CA LEU A 320 -19.97 10.41 19.31
C LEU A 320 -20.03 11.88 19.71
N ALA A 321 -21.15 12.35 20.26
CA ALA A 321 -21.27 13.71 20.77
C ALA A 321 -20.29 13.95 21.93
N GLU A 322 -20.24 13.04 22.89
CA GLU A 322 -19.32 13.11 24.03
C GLU A 322 -17.85 13.08 23.60
N LEU A 323 -17.44 12.11 22.77
CA LEU A 323 -16.08 11.99 22.26
C LEU A 323 -15.65 13.22 21.47
N SER A 324 -16.56 13.78 20.65
CA SER A 324 -16.29 14.98 19.87
C SER A 324 -16.11 16.21 20.76
N GLU A 325 -16.91 16.35 21.81
CA GLU A 325 -16.77 17.44 22.77
C GLU A 325 -15.50 17.33 23.61
N GLN A 326 -15.17 16.13 24.08
CA GLN A 326 -13.91 15.87 24.78
C GLN A 326 -12.70 16.18 23.87
N ALA A 327 -12.78 15.84 22.59
CA ALA A 327 -11.72 16.15 21.63
C ALA A 327 -11.53 17.66 21.44
N ARG A 328 -12.62 18.42 21.24
CA ARG A 328 -12.57 19.89 21.04
C ARG A 328 -12.11 20.63 22.28
N THR A 329 -12.48 20.15 23.47
CA THR A 329 -12.10 20.77 24.75
C THR A 329 -10.71 20.30 25.25
N GLY A 330 -10.01 19.44 24.52
CA GLY A 330 -8.70 18.91 24.89
C GLY A 330 -8.70 17.95 26.07
N LYS A 331 -9.87 17.38 26.40
CA LYS A 331 -10.07 16.46 27.54
C LYS A 331 -10.09 14.98 27.11
N LEU A 332 -9.91 14.69 25.82
CA LEU A 332 -9.92 13.33 25.31
C LEU A 332 -8.70 12.53 25.83
N PRO A 333 -8.92 11.44 26.59
CA PRO A 333 -7.81 10.65 27.11
C PRO A 333 -7.10 9.90 25.97
N PRO A 334 -5.77 9.68 26.05
CA PRO A 334 -5.02 8.96 25.01
C PRO A 334 -5.56 7.56 24.69
N ALA A 335 -6.13 6.87 25.67
CA ALA A 335 -6.73 5.55 25.50
C ALA A 335 -7.96 5.59 24.55
N ALA A 336 -8.71 6.69 24.55
CA ALA A 336 -9.88 6.84 23.68
C ALA A 336 -9.52 7.10 22.19
N MET A 337 -8.24 7.19 21.85
CA MET A 337 -7.72 7.32 20.49
C MET A 337 -7.02 6.03 20.01
N GLN A 338 -7.20 4.91 20.70
CA GLN A 338 -6.52 3.65 20.41
C GLN A 338 -7.51 2.55 20.06
N GLY A 339 -7.05 1.59 19.27
CA GLY A 339 -7.81 0.38 18.98
C GLY A 339 -8.86 0.53 17.87
N ALA A 340 -8.82 1.59 17.07
CA ALA A 340 -9.64 1.69 15.87
C ALA A 340 -9.31 0.56 14.87
N THR A 341 -10.32 0.09 14.18
CA THR A 341 -10.20 -0.95 13.16
C THR A 341 -10.46 -0.42 11.76
N PHE A 342 -11.20 0.68 11.67
CA PHE A 342 -11.51 1.42 10.45
C PHE A 342 -11.84 2.87 10.81
N THR A 343 -11.44 3.83 10.01
CA THR A 343 -11.65 5.26 10.29
C THR A 343 -12.66 5.88 9.32
N ILE A 344 -13.45 6.83 9.82
CA ILE A 344 -14.35 7.69 9.02
C ILE A 344 -13.92 9.15 9.20
N SER A 345 -13.69 9.84 8.10
CA SER A 345 -13.35 11.26 8.05
C SER A 345 -14.46 12.02 7.31
N SER A 346 -15.08 13.00 7.95
CA SER A 346 -16.18 13.76 7.35
C SER A 346 -15.82 15.23 7.19
N LEU A 347 -15.80 15.70 5.95
CA LEU A 347 -15.64 17.10 5.55
C LEU A 347 -16.98 17.72 5.08
N GLY A 348 -18.09 17.02 5.28
CA GLY A 348 -19.42 17.45 4.81
C GLY A 348 -19.85 18.84 5.30
N GLY A 349 -19.39 19.27 6.48
CA GLY A 349 -19.62 20.61 7.01
C GLY A 349 -18.65 21.70 6.52
N VAL A 350 -17.55 21.31 5.90
CA VAL A 350 -16.46 22.23 5.47
C VAL A 350 -16.59 22.55 3.98
N GLY A 351 -16.67 21.51 3.13
CA GLY A 351 -16.74 21.69 1.67
C GLY A 351 -15.98 20.58 0.94
N GLY A 352 -15.72 20.86 -0.34
CA GLY A 352 -15.03 19.88 -1.23
C GLY A 352 -16.00 18.89 -1.87
N THR A 353 -15.64 18.42 -3.07
CA THR A 353 -16.40 17.42 -3.84
C THR A 353 -15.89 16.01 -3.62
N ALA A 354 -14.57 15.84 -3.43
CA ALA A 354 -13.90 14.60 -3.12
C ALA A 354 -12.54 14.91 -2.47
N PHE A 355 -11.95 13.94 -1.77
CA PHE A 355 -10.58 14.01 -1.24
C PHE A 355 -10.05 12.59 -1.05
N THR A 356 -8.73 12.45 -0.90
CA THR A 356 -8.05 11.20 -0.67
C THR A 356 -7.57 11.13 0.78
N PRO A 357 -8.37 10.57 1.72
CA PRO A 357 -7.94 10.43 3.10
C PRO A 357 -6.75 9.48 3.21
N LEU A 358 -5.81 9.77 4.11
CA LEU A 358 -4.70 8.89 4.40
C LEU A 358 -5.13 7.77 5.34
N VAL A 359 -4.85 6.52 4.97
CA VAL A 359 -5.12 5.35 5.83
C VAL A 359 -4.32 5.49 7.13
N ASN A 360 -4.98 5.29 8.26
CA ASN A 360 -4.35 5.37 9.58
C ASN A 360 -3.76 4.01 9.97
N TRP A 361 -2.51 3.76 9.60
CA TRP A 361 -1.83 2.51 9.93
C TRP A 361 -1.92 2.18 11.45
N PRO A 362 -2.28 0.95 11.87
CA PRO A 362 -2.34 -0.31 11.13
C PRO A 362 -3.73 -0.69 10.58
N GLU A 363 -4.65 0.25 10.43
CA GLU A 363 -5.92 0.02 9.75
C GLU A 363 -5.69 -0.25 8.25
N VAL A 364 -6.63 -0.98 7.63
CA VAL A 364 -6.60 -1.30 6.19
C VAL A 364 -7.34 -0.27 5.35
N GLY A 365 -8.26 0.48 5.94
CA GLY A 365 -9.07 1.43 5.18
C GLY A 365 -9.59 2.61 6.00
N ILE A 366 -9.91 3.67 5.27
CA ILE A 366 -10.54 4.89 5.78
C ILE A 366 -11.58 5.39 4.77
N LEU A 367 -12.75 5.75 5.27
CA LEU A 367 -13.83 6.34 4.47
C LEU A 367 -13.87 7.86 4.64
N GLY A 368 -13.71 8.57 3.55
CA GLY A 368 -13.94 10.01 3.45
C GLY A 368 -15.36 10.33 3.01
N LEU A 369 -16.01 11.28 3.69
CA LEU A 369 -17.32 11.82 3.33
C LEU A 369 -17.16 13.29 2.96
N SER A 370 -17.50 13.67 1.73
CA SER A 370 -17.53 15.06 1.31
C SER A 370 -18.93 15.66 1.47
N LYS A 371 -19.10 16.92 1.07
CA LYS A 371 -20.38 17.62 1.18
C LYS A 371 -21.41 17.01 0.24
N ALA A 372 -22.54 16.57 0.81
CA ALA A 372 -23.69 16.14 0.01
C ALA A 372 -24.28 17.32 -0.77
N SER A 373 -24.69 17.07 -2.01
CA SER A 373 -25.24 18.08 -2.92
C SER A 373 -26.39 17.50 -3.75
N GLN A 374 -27.33 18.37 -4.11
CA GLN A 374 -28.37 18.00 -5.04
C GLN A 374 -27.79 17.85 -6.43
N GLN A 375 -28.03 16.68 -7.06
CA GLN A 375 -27.57 16.37 -8.40
C GLN A 375 -28.74 15.86 -9.26
N PRO A 376 -28.76 16.15 -10.56
CA PRO A 376 -29.73 15.56 -11.48
C PRO A 376 -29.36 14.11 -11.76
N VAL A 377 -30.19 13.18 -11.36
CA VAL A 377 -30.04 11.75 -11.59
C VAL A 377 -31.11 11.28 -12.56
N TRP A 378 -30.73 10.51 -13.57
CA TRP A 378 -31.69 9.93 -14.52
C TRP A 378 -32.43 8.76 -13.88
N ASP A 379 -33.78 8.82 -13.82
CA ASP A 379 -34.61 7.77 -13.22
C ASP A 379 -35.15 6.75 -14.25
N GLY A 380 -34.71 6.85 -15.49
CA GLY A 380 -35.21 6.06 -16.62
C GLY A 380 -36.19 6.82 -17.51
N LYS A 381 -36.69 8.00 -17.07
CA LYS A 381 -37.68 8.82 -17.79
C LYS A 381 -37.31 10.31 -17.78
N ALA A 382 -36.82 10.82 -16.69
CA ALA A 382 -36.49 12.22 -16.49
C ALA A 382 -35.29 12.39 -15.55
N PHE A 383 -34.67 13.57 -15.57
CA PHE A 383 -33.73 13.96 -14.53
C PHE A 383 -34.49 14.40 -13.29
N VAL A 384 -34.26 13.70 -12.18
CA VAL A 384 -34.84 14.04 -10.87
C VAL A 384 -33.75 14.52 -9.92
N PRO A 385 -34.05 15.50 -9.06
CA PRO A 385 -33.07 15.94 -8.06
C PRO A 385 -32.88 14.86 -6.99
N ARG A 386 -31.63 14.45 -6.74
CA ARG A 386 -31.25 13.51 -5.68
C ARG A 386 -30.15 14.11 -4.83
N LEU A 387 -30.21 13.88 -3.54
CA LEU A 387 -29.15 14.29 -2.62
C LEU A 387 -28.04 13.24 -2.64
N MET A 388 -26.94 13.58 -3.31
CA MET A 388 -25.80 12.66 -3.51
C MET A 388 -24.71 12.95 -2.49
N LEU A 389 -24.27 11.90 -1.78
CA LEU A 389 -23.16 11.93 -0.84
C LEU A 389 -21.91 11.33 -1.50
N PRO A 390 -20.84 12.13 -1.73
CA PRO A 390 -19.60 11.60 -2.25
C PRO A 390 -18.87 10.77 -1.18
N LEU A 391 -18.45 9.58 -1.60
CA LEU A 391 -17.69 8.60 -0.82
C LEU A 391 -16.26 8.51 -1.38
N SER A 392 -15.27 8.54 -0.51
CA SER A 392 -13.86 8.39 -0.85
C SER A 392 -13.26 7.30 0.04
N LEU A 393 -13.11 6.08 -0.47
CA LEU A 393 -12.54 4.96 0.27
C LEU A 393 -11.06 4.83 -0.08
N SER A 394 -10.17 5.19 0.85
CA SER A 394 -8.74 4.87 0.73
C SER A 394 -8.42 3.57 1.46
N TYR A 395 -7.57 2.74 0.88
CA TYR A 395 -7.26 1.41 1.41
C TYR A 395 -5.83 0.98 1.11
N ASP A 396 -5.31 0.06 1.92
CA ASP A 396 -4.01 -0.58 1.72
C ASP A 396 -4.12 -1.60 0.58
N HIS A 397 -3.46 -1.30 -0.56
CA HIS A 397 -3.55 -2.14 -1.76
C HIS A 397 -2.80 -3.48 -1.62
N ARG A 398 -2.02 -3.67 -0.56
CA ARG A 398 -1.45 -4.99 -0.21
C ARG A 398 -2.48 -5.96 0.35
N VAL A 399 -3.62 -5.44 0.85
CA VAL A 399 -4.68 -6.22 1.50
C VAL A 399 -5.95 -6.24 0.65
N VAL A 400 -6.34 -5.08 0.13
CA VAL A 400 -7.59 -4.89 -0.62
C VAL A 400 -7.26 -4.55 -2.07
N ASP A 401 -7.80 -5.32 -3.00
CA ASP A 401 -7.77 -5.01 -4.43
C ASP A 401 -8.91 -4.05 -4.84
N GLY A 402 -8.78 -3.48 -6.05
CA GLY A 402 -9.76 -2.52 -6.59
C GLY A 402 -11.17 -3.09 -6.73
N ALA A 403 -11.31 -4.38 -7.05
CA ALA A 403 -12.61 -5.02 -7.19
C ALA A 403 -13.33 -5.15 -5.83
N LYS A 404 -12.59 -5.48 -4.77
CA LYS A 404 -13.14 -5.53 -3.40
C LYS A 404 -13.49 -4.13 -2.92
N ALA A 405 -12.66 -3.13 -3.20
CA ALA A 405 -12.93 -1.73 -2.84
C ALA A 405 -14.20 -1.21 -3.54
N ALA A 406 -14.36 -1.47 -4.83
CA ALA A 406 -15.56 -1.11 -5.58
C ALA A 406 -16.82 -1.82 -5.03
N LYS A 407 -16.72 -3.11 -4.68
CA LYS A 407 -17.83 -3.84 -4.03
C LYS A 407 -18.18 -3.23 -2.68
N PHE A 408 -17.19 -2.80 -1.90
CA PHE A 408 -17.44 -2.13 -0.62
C PHE A 408 -18.21 -0.82 -0.80
N THR A 409 -17.74 0.08 -1.68
CA THR A 409 -18.39 1.38 -1.91
C THR A 409 -19.79 1.22 -2.50
N THR A 410 -19.97 0.33 -3.49
CA THR A 410 -21.28 0.02 -4.07
C THR A 410 -22.24 -0.54 -3.03
N ARG A 411 -21.77 -1.48 -2.19
CA ARG A 411 -22.62 -2.04 -1.11
C ARG A 411 -22.97 -1.00 -0.07
N LEU A 412 -22.02 -0.14 0.31
CA LEU A 412 -22.26 0.99 1.23
C LEU A 412 -23.29 1.96 0.63
N ALA A 413 -23.14 2.36 -0.63
CA ALA A 413 -24.09 3.24 -1.31
C ALA A 413 -25.50 2.63 -1.32
N LEU A 414 -25.63 1.33 -1.55
CA LEU A 414 -26.89 0.60 -1.49
C LEU A 414 -27.51 0.60 -0.07
N LEU A 415 -26.71 0.43 0.99
CA LEU A 415 -27.16 0.51 2.38
C LEU A 415 -27.63 1.92 2.75
N LEU A 416 -26.93 2.94 2.25
CA LEU A 416 -27.27 4.34 2.49
C LEU A 416 -28.49 4.80 1.69
N SER A 417 -28.77 4.21 0.53
CA SER A 417 -29.99 4.52 -0.23
C SER A 417 -31.25 3.98 0.44
N ASP A 418 -31.14 2.89 1.22
CA ASP A 418 -32.24 2.31 1.97
C ASP A 418 -31.74 1.70 3.29
N ILE A 419 -31.79 2.48 4.37
CA ILE A 419 -31.28 2.08 5.70
C ILE A 419 -31.99 0.84 6.27
N ARG A 420 -33.19 0.49 5.78
CA ARG A 420 -33.93 -0.71 6.21
C ARG A 420 -33.18 -2.00 5.86
N ARG A 421 -32.27 -1.96 4.89
CA ARG A 421 -31.40 -3.06 4.53
C ARG A 421 -30.41 -3.47 5.63
N LEU A 422 -30.26 -2.63 6.67
CA LEU A 422 -29.52 -3.01 7.89
C LEU A 422 -30.30 -3.95 8.82
N LEU A 423 -31.60 -4.18 8.55
CA LEU A 423 -32.47 -5.03 9.35
C LEU A 423 -32.57 -6.46 8.78
N VAL A 424 -32.04 -6.70 7.59
CA VAL A 424 -32.08 -7.95 6.84
C VAL A 424 -30.67 -8.51 6.73
#